data_b859a287c65c8a8170315ce52efe1063
#
_entry.id   b859a287c65c8a8170315ce52efe1063
#
_cell.length_a   1.000
_cell.length_b   1.000
_cell.length_c   1.000
_cell.angle_alpha   90.00
_cell.angle_beta   90.00
_cell.angle_gamma   90.00
#
_symmetry.space_group_name_H-M   'P 1'
#
loop_
_entity.id
_entity.type
_entity.pdbx_description
1 polymer ?
#
loop_
_entity_poly.entity_id
_entity_poly.type
_entity_poly.pdbx_seq_one_letter_code
_entity_poly.pdbx_strand_id
1 'polypeptide(L)'
;MTNSHATPEASHTDQVSSGAAYQLSVLLYSDDIATRDAVRLAVGRRPARDVEVSTWFECATAAAVIEAVETGEYNLLILDGEAAPTGGLGLCRQLKNEIFSCPPVLVLTGRPQDGWLAAWSQADLAVPHPLDPIAVAGAVAELGRRVGASTTTSA
;
A
#
# COMPACT_ATOMS: atom_id res chain seq x y z
N MET A 1 39.91 25.57 -27.94
CA MET A 1 39.60 25.46 -27.62
C MET A 1 38.68 25.03 -27.10
N THR A 2 38.14 24.86 -26.73
CA THR A 2 37.33 24.60 -26.33
C THR A 2 36.66 23.79 -25.88
N ASN A 3 36.30 23.37 -25.54
CA ASN A 3 35.70 22.74 -25.10
C ASN A 3 35.00 22.12 -24.60
N SER A 4 34.59 21.85 -24.26
CA SER A 4 34.08 21.27 -23.91
C SER A 4 33.36 20.76 -23.33
N HIS A 5 32.84 20.52 -22.88
CA HIS A 5 32.26 20.11 -22.19
C HIS A 5 31.19 19.66 -22.10
N ALA A 6 30.66 19.75 -21.78
CA ALA A 6 29.47 19.33 -21.95
C ALA A 6 29.04 18.09 -21.42
N THR A 7 29.44 17.27 -21.39
CA THR A 7 29.10 16.05 -20.95
C THR A 7 28.30 15.88 -19.75
N PRO A 8 28.39 16.56 -18.74
CA PRO A 8 27.80 16.23 -17.46
C PRO A 8 26.32 16.23 -17.41
N GLU A 9 25.67 16.93 -18.20
CA GLU A 9 24.27 17.04 -18.14
C GLU A 9 23.55 15.75 -18.32
N ALA A 10 23.99 14.98 -19.23
CA ALA A 10 23.37 13.73 -19.53
C ALA A 10 23.39 12.82 -18.34
N SER A 11 24.49 12.80 -17.65
CA SER A 11 24.58 11.95 -16.51
C SER A 11 23.65 12.33 -15.41
N HIS A 12 23.43 13.58 -15.21
CA HIS A 12 22.54 14.01 -14.19
C HIS A 12 21.14 13.57 -14.43
N THR A 13 20.69 13.68 -15.65
CA THR A 13 19.34 13.29 -16.00
C THR A 13 19.11 11.83 -15.74
N ASP A 14 20.04 11.02 -16.10
CA ASP A 14 19.91 9.60 -15.91
C ASP A 14 19.83 9.24 -14.45
N GLN A 15 20.60 9.87 -13.64
CA GLN A 15 20.60 9.58 -12.22
C GLN A 15 19.29 9.94 -11.58
N VAL A 16 18.71 11.05 -11.95
CA VAL A 16 17.45 11.46 -11.39
C VAL A 16 16.36 10.47 -11.71
N SER A 17 16.27 10.04 -12.95
CA SER A 17 15.22 9.12 -13.33
C SER A 17 15.40 7.78 -12.68
N SER A 18 16.61 7.28 -12.59
CA SER A 18 16.82 5.95 -12.05
C SER A 18 16.67 5.92 -10.54
N GLY A 19 16.81 7.05 -9.87
CA GLY A 19 16.71 7.08 -8.44
C GLY A 19 15.30 7.24 -7.90
N ALA A 20 14.35 7.54 -8.77
CA ALA A 20 13.00 7.82 -8.32
C ALA A 20 12.28 6.55 -7.87
N ALA A 21 11.64 6.60 -6.72
CA ALA A 21 10.83 5.51 -6.22
C ALA A 21 9.36 5.92 -6.25
N TYR A 22 8.47 4.94 -6.42
CA TYR A 22 7.04 5.20 -6.30
C TYR A 22 6.72 5.52 -4.84
N GLN A 23 6.05 6.65 -4.63
CA GLN A 23 5.74 7.11 -3.28
C GLN A 23 4.36 6.64 -2.87
N LEU A 24 4.28 6.00 -1.72
CA LEU A 24 3.02 5.51 -1.18
C LEU A 24 2.62 6.29 0.05
N SER A 25 1.35 6.63 0.10
CA SER A 25 0.69 7.16 1.27
C SER A 25 -0.27 6.06 1.74
N VAL A 26 0.05 5.40 2.84
CA VAL A 26 -0.60 4.16 3.25
C VAL A 26 -1.53 4.38 4.42
N LEU A 27 -2.77 3.89 4.29
CA LEU A 27 -3.70 3.82 5.40
C LEU A 27 -3.66 2.39 5.95
N LEU A 28 -3.49 2.24 7.26
CA LEU A 28 -3.38 0.94 7.91
C LEU A 28 -4.46 0.81 8.97
N TYR A 29 -5.30 -0.21 8.84
CA TYR A 29 -6.42 -0.44 9.75
C TYR A 29 -6.27 -1.75 10.51
N SER A 30 -6.27 -1.66 11.82
CA SER A 30 -6.45 -2.77 12.75
C SER A 30 -6.81 -2.17 14.11
N ASP A 31 -7.68 -2.84 14.86
CA ASP A 31 -7.97 -2.41 16.23
C ASP A 31 -6.84 -2.80 17.19
N ASP A 32 -5.92 -3.65 16.73
CA ASP A 32 -4.80 -4.16 17.54
C ASP A 32 -3.52 -3.42 17.22
N ILE A 33 -3.02 -2.65 18.18
CA ILE A 33 -1.80 -1.87 17.97
C ILE A 33 -0.60 -2.78 17.65
N ALA A 34 -0.56 -3.99 18.21
CA ALA A 34 0.55 -4.91 17.94
C ALA A 34 0.55 -5.33 16.48
N THR A 35 -0.62 -5.54 15.89
CA THR A 35 -0.72 -5.84 14.47
C THR A 35 -0.25 -4.66 13.63
N ARG A 36 -0.67 -3.43 13.98
CA ARG A 36 -0.24 -2.26 13.23
C ARG A 36 1.28 -2.09 13.30
N ASP A 37 1.85 -2.28 14.47
CA ASP A 37 3.31 -2.19 14.63
C ASP A 37 4.04 -3.25 13.81
N ALA A 38 3.51 -4.48 13.79
CA ALA A 38 4.12 -5.56 13.03
C ALA A 38 4.10 -5.27 11.54
N VAL A 39 3.01 -4.72 11.04
CA VAL A 39 2.91 -4.35 9.62
C VAL A 39 3.91 -3.26 9.29
N ARG A 40 3.97 -2.22 10.10
CA ARG A 40 4.89 -1.11 9.84
C ARG A 40 6.34 -1.56 9.89
N LEU A 41 6.67 -2.45 10.84
CA LEU A 41 8.01 -2.97 10.95
C LEU A 41 8.38 -3.83 9.73
N ALA A 42 7.43 -4.65 9.27
CA ALA A 42 7.64 -5.51 8.11
C ALA A 42 7.88 -4.72 6.82
N VAL A 43 7.09 -3.69 6.61
CA VAL A 43 7.16 -2.88 5.39
C VAL A 43 8.34 -1.91 5.42
N GLY A 44 8.55 -1.29 6.57
CA GLY A 44 9.59 -0.29 6.72
C GLY A 44 9.32 0.92 5.85
N ARG A 45 10.35 1.68 5.60
CA ARG A 45 10.25 2.88 4.77
C ARG A 45 10.32 2.54 3.28
N ARG A 46 11.04 1.49 2.94
CA ARG A 46 11.28 1.14 1.53
C ARG A 46 11.11 -0.37 1.36
N PRO A 47 9.89 -0.83 1.14
CA PRO A 47 9.63 -2.27 1.01
C PRO A 47 10.29 -2.89 -0.22
N ALA A 48 10.68 -2.07 -1.19
CA ALA A 48 11.46 -2.49 -2.34
C ALA A 48 12.28 -1.32 -2.83
N ARG A 49 13.29 -1.59 -3.66
CA ARG A 49 14.17 -0.56 -4.17
C ARG A 49 13.40 0.58 -4.84
N ASP A 50 12.32 0.24 -5.54
CA ASP A 50 11.55 1.17 -6.35
C ASP A 50 10.25 1.63 -5.69
N VAL A 51 10.02 1.30 -4.41
CA VAL A 51 8.79 1.67 -3.69
C VAL A 51 9.15 2.23 -2.32
N GLU A 52 8.65 3.40 -2.02
CA GLU A 52 8.89 4.04 -0.73
C GLU A 52 7.57 4.46 -0.11
N VAL A 53 7.41 4.24 1.21
CA VAL A 53 6.24 4.70 1.95
C VAL A 53 6.58 6.04 2.57
N SER A 54 5.95 7.08 2.06
CA SER A 54 6.20 8.44 2.56
C SER A 54 5.32 8.79 3.76
N THR A 55 4.14 8.20 3.84
CA THR A 55 3.17 8.53 4.89
C THR A 55 2.44 7.28 5.35
N TRP A 56 2.30 7.17 6.67
CA TRP A 56 1.45 6.15 7.30
C TRP A 56 0.34 6.85 8.06
N PHE A 57 -0.89 6.40 7.85
CA PHE A 57 -2.02 6.84 8.65
C PHE A 57 -2.68 5.61 9.27
N GLU A 58 -2.65 5.52 10.59
CA GLU A 58 -3.18 4.36 11.30
C GLU A 58 -4.59 4.63 11.79
N CYS A 59 -5.48 3.68 11.56
CA CYS A 59 -6.86 3.73 12.02
C CYS A 59 -7.15 2.54 12.91
N ALA A 60 -7.84 2.78 14.02
CA ALA A 60 -8.26 1.72 14.91
C ALA A 60 -9.74 1.38 14.75
N THR A 61 -10.49 2.15 13.96
CA THR A 61 -11.93 1.94 13.76
C THR A 61 -12.29 2.01 12.28
N ALA A 62 -13.36 1.31 11.92
CA ALA A 62 -13.85 1.34 10.55
C ALA A 62 -14.33 2.74 10.15
N ALA A 63 -14.96 3.46 11.09
CA ALA A 63 -15.43 4.81 10.82
C ALA A 63 -14.27 5.74 10.42
N ALA A 64 -13.14 5.62 11.11
CA ALA A 64 -11.96 6.41 10.78
C ALA A 64 -11.43 6.08 9.39
N VAL A 65 -11.50 4.80 8.99
CA VAL A 65 -11.07 4.38 7.66
C VAL A 65 -11.93 5.03 6.59
N ILE A 66 -13.25 4.94 6.74
CA ILE A 66 -14.19 5.46 5.75
C ILE A 66 -13.97 6.96 5.57
N GLU A 67 -13.86 7.69 6.67
CA GLU A 67 -13.64 9.12 6.63
C GLU A 67 -12.33 9.46 5.92
N ALA A 68 -11.27 8.74 6.24
CA ALA A 68 -9.96 8.99 5.64
C ALA A 68 -9.93 8.67 4.14
N VAL A 69 -10.55 7.56 3.73
CA VAL A 69 -10.56 7.17 2.31
C VAL A 69 -11.30 8.21 1.46
N GLU A 70 -12.33 8.81 2.03
CA GLU A 70 -13.11 9.83 1.31
C GLU A 70 -12.30 11.07 0.99
N THR A 71 -11.21 11.33 1.71
CA THR A 71 -10.36 12.49 1.42
C THR A 71 -9.55 12.29 0.14
N GLY A 72 -9.34 11.05 -0.30
CA GLY A 72 -8.54 10.76 -1.48
C GLY A 72 -7.04 10.91 -1.29
N GLU A 73 -6.57 11.01 -0.05
CA GLU A 73 -5.16 11.27 0.24
C GLU A 73 -4.28 10.02 0.28
N TYR A 74 -4.90 8.84 0.30
CA TYR A 74 -4.16 7.59 0.45
C TYR A 74 -4.24 6.78 -0.83
N ASN A 75 -3.13 6.20 -1.24
CA ASN A 75 -3.08 5.43 -2.48
C ASN A 75 -2.85 3.94 -2.26
N LEU A 76 -2.85 3.50 -1.02
CA LEU A 76 -2.82 2.08 -0.66
C LEU A 76 -3.49 1.89 0.69
N LEU A 77 -4.37 0.89 0.79
CA LEU A 77 -5.04 0.56 2.03
C LEU A 77 -4.59 -0.83 2.48
N ILE A 78 -4.27 -0.98 3.77
CA ILE A 78 -3.98 -2.27 4.40
C ILE A 78 -5.04 -2.48 5.47
N LEU A 79 -5.88 -3.48 5.31
CA LEU A 79 -7.03 -3.70 6.19
C LEU A 79 -6.91 -5.07 6.86
N ASP A 80 -6.94 -5.08 8.18
CA ASP A 80 -6.83 -6.31 8.97
C ASP A 80 -8.18 -7.03 9.02
N GLY A 81 -8.24 -8.21 8.40
CA GLY A 81 -9.45 -9.02 8.39
C GLY A 81 -9.85 -9.52 9.77
N GLU A 82 -8.91 -9.53 10.73
CA GLU A 82 -9.17 -9.99 12.09
C GLU A 82 -9.58 -8.84 13.03
N ALA A 83 -9.67 -7.62 12.51
CA ALA A 83 -10.05 -6.47 13.34
C ALA A 83 -11.49 -6.60 13.84
N ALA A 84 -11.74 -6.10 15.02
CA ALA A 84 -13.07 -6.13 15.67
C ALA A 84 -13.44 -4.72 16.08
N PRO A 85 -14.73 -4.38 16.10
CA PRO A 85 -15.86 -5.21 15.74
C PRO A 85 -16.07 -5.36 14.23
N THR A 86 -15.41 -4.55 13.40
CA THR A 86 -15.56 -4.60 11.96
C THR A 86 -14.29 -5.16 11.33
N GLY A 87 -14.40 -6.35 10.73
CA GLY A 87 -13.27 -6.96 10.06
C GLY A 87 -12.93 -6.27 8.75
N GLY A 88 -11.65 -6.30 8.40
CA GLY A 88 -11.16 -5.63 7.19
C GLY A 88 -11.71 -6.18 5.90
N LEU A 89 -12.14 -7.45 5.87
CA LEU A 89 -12.68 -8.05 4.65
C LEU A 89 -14.01 -7.43 4.27
N GLY A 90 -14.95 -7.34 5.24
CA GLY A 90 -16.22 -6.68 4.99
C GLY A 90 -16.05 -5.22 4.68
N LEU A 91 -15.15 -4.57 5.39
CA LEU A 91 -14.84 -3.16 5.15
C LEU A 91 -14.28 -2.95 3.75
N CYS A 92 -13.38 -3.82 3.30
CA CYS A 92 -12.84 -3.76 1.95
C CYS A 92 -13.95 -3.83 0.91
N ARG A 93 -14.85 -4.80 1.05
CA ARG A 93 -15.96 -4.94 0.12
C ARG A 93 -16.84 -3.70 0.10
N GLN A 94 -17.11 -3.13 1.28
CA GLN A 94 -17.89 -1.90 1.38
C GLN A 94 -17.22 -0.75 0.63
N LEU A 95 -15.93 -0.54 0.88
CA LEU A 95 -15.20 0.54 0.24
C LEU A 95 -15.14 0.37 -1.28
N LYS A 96 -14.89 -0.85 -1.74
CA LYS A 96 -14.84 -1.12 -3.19
C LYS A 96 -16.17 -0.87 -3.86
N ASN A 97 -17.29 -1.09 -3.14
CA ASN A 97 -18.62 -0.86 -3.70
C ASN A 97 -19.06 0.59 -3.61
N GLU A 98 -18.60 1.32 -2.61
CA GLU A 98 -19.10 2.67 -2.33
C GLU A 98 -18.20 3.79 -2.82
N ILE A 99 -16.90 3.54 -2.92
CA ILE A 99 -15.94 4.58 -3.31
C ILE A 99 -15.53 4.34 -4.76
N PHE A 100 -15.87 5.27 -5.63
CA PHE A 100 -15.64 5.12 -7.07
C PHE A 100 -14.17 4.85 -7.40
N SER A 101 -13.27 5.63 -6.83
CA SER A 101 -11.84 5.47 -7.09
C SER A 101 -11.12 4.89 -5.87
N CYS A 102 -11.65 3.79 -5.34
CA CYS A 102 -11.05 3.17 -4.16
C CYS A 102 -9.62 2.73 -4.47
N PRO A 103 -8.66 3.10 -3.63
CA PRO A 103 -7.27 2.67 -3.82
C PRO A 103 -7.15 1.15 -3.74
N PRO A 104 -6.05 0.58 -4.23
CA PRO A 104 -5.79 -0.84 -4.06
C PRO A 104 -5.75 -1.21 -2.58
N VAL A 105 -6.20 -2.42 -2.28
CA VAL A 105 -6.34 -2.89 -0.91
C VAL A 105 -5.60 -4.20 -0.70
N LEU A 106 -4.75 -4.23 0.31
CA LEU A 106 -4.16 -5.44 0.85
C LEU A 106 -4.95 -5.82 2.10
N VAL A 107 -5.52 -7.03 2.13
CA VAL A 107 -6.17 -7.52 3.34
C VAL A 107 -5.29 -8.53 4.05
N LEU A 108 -5.35 -8.52 5.38
CA LEU A 108 -4.67 -9.50 6.21
C LEU A 108 -5.74 -10.51 6.63
N THR A 109 -5.60 -11.77 6.19
CA THR A 109 -6.62 -12.78 6.48
C THR A 109 -6.26 -13.53 7.75
N GLY A 110 -7.28 -14.15 8.38
CA GLY A 110 -7.03 -14.87 9.62
C GLY A 110 -6.23 -16.13 9.43
N ARG A 111 -6.47 -16.86 8.33
CA ARG A 111 -5.82 -18.13 8.07
C ARG A 111 -5.58 -18.29 6.57
N PRO A 112 -4.56 -19.09 6.19
CA PRO A 112 -4.30 -19.31 4.76
C PRO A 112 -5.51 -19.86 3.99
N GLN A 113 -6.31 -20.72 4.62
CA GLN A 113 -7.48 -21.29 3.97
C GLN A 113 -8.62 -20.30 3.78
N ASP A 114 -8.51 -19.09 4.30
CA ASP A 114 -9.52 -18.05 4.13
C ASP A 114 -9.32 -17.22 2.87
N GLY A 115 -8.47 -17.70 1.96
CA GLY A 115 -8.18 -16.96 0.74
C GLY A 115 -9.40 -16.63 -0.11
N TRP A 116 -10.45 -17.50 -0.07
CA TRP A 116 -11.68 -17.22 -0.80
C TRP A 116 -12.39 -15.97 -0.29
N LEU A 117 -12.20 -15.64 0.99
CA LEU A 117 -12.77 -14.43 1.58
C LEU A 117 -12.10 -13.17 0.99
N ALA A 118 -10.83 -13.27 0.65
CA ALA A 118 -10.14 -12.16 0.00
C ALA A 118 -10.77 -11.86 -1.35
N ALA A 119 -11.07 -12.89 -2.13
CA ALA A 119 -11.75 -12.71 -3.41
C ALA A 119 -13.14 -12.11 -3.22
N TRP A 120 -13.89 -12.62 -2.24
CA TRP A 120 -15.21 -12.08 -1.93
C TRP A 120 -15.15 -10.61 -1.57
N SER A 121 -14.11 -10.20 -0.85
CA SER A 121 -13.96 -8.81 -0.40
C SER A 121 -13.54 -7.85 -1.52
N GLN A 122 -13.14 -8.38 -2.67
CA GLN A 122 -12.62 -7.62 -3.79
C GLN A 122 -11.25 -7.00 -3.50
N ALA A 123 -10.52 -7.57 -2.55
CA ALA A 123 -9.17 -7.12 -2.25
C ALA A 123 -8.23 -7.38 -3.42
N ASP A 124 -7.24 -6.53 -3.55
CA ASP A 124 -6.26 -6.67 -4.63
C ASP A 124 -5.22 -7.74 -4.30
N LEU A 125 -4.82 -7.84 -3.05
CA LEU A 125 -3.92 -8.89 -2.56
C LEU A 125 -4.30 -9.26 -1.13
N ALA A 126 -3.82 -10.41 -0.66
CA ALA A 126 -4.06 -10.90 0.70
C ALA A 126 -2.81 -11.55 1.25
N VAL A 127 -2.58 -11.36 2.55
CA VAL A 127 -1.51 -12.03 3.28
C VAL A 127 -2.12 -12.60 4.56
N PRO A 128 -1.92 -13.88 4.86
CA PRO A 128 -2.54 -14.46 6.06
C PRO A 128 -1.73 -14.21 7.32
N HIS A 129 -2.44 -14.23 8.46
CA HIS A 129 -1.79 -14.31 9.76
C HIS A 129 -1.33 -15.75 9.99
N PRO A 130 -0.26 -15.97 10.74
CA PRO A 130 0.64 -14.97 11.32
C PRO A 130 1.44 -14.28 10.22
N LEU A 131 1.66 -12.98 10.37
CA LEU A 131 2.24 -12.18 9.30
C LEU A 131 3.70 -12.52 9.05
N ASP A 132 4.02 -12.92 7.83
CA ASP A 132 5.39 -13.08 7.39
C ASP A 132 5.89 -11.73 6.88
N PRO A 133 6.93 -11.14 7.49
CA PRO A 133 7.40 -9.82 7.06
C PRO A 133 7.77 -9.73 5.58
N ILE A 134 8.34 -10.80 5.04
CA ILE A 134 8.72 -10.80 3.62
C ILE A 134 7.47 -10.77 2.74
N ALA A 135 6.45 -11.55 3.11
CA ALA A 135 5.20 -11.57 2.35
C ALA A 135 4.48 -10.24 2.40
N VAL A 136 4.46 -9.60 3.57
CA VAL A 136 3.81 -8.30 3.74
C VAL A 136 4.53 -7.24 2.92
N ALA A 137 5.85 -7.16 3.04
CA ALA A 137 6.65 -6.18 2.28
C ALA A 137 6.51 -6.40 0.78
N GLY A 138 6.52 -7.67 0.35
CA GLY A 138 6.36 -8.01 -1.07
C GLY A 138 5.02 -7.60 -1.62
N ALA A 139 3.94 -7.80 -0.85
CA ALA A 139 2.60 -7.41 -1.28
C ALA A 139 2.48 -5.89 -1.40
N VAL A 140 3.02 -5.15 -0.43
CA VAL A 140 3.00 -3.69 -0.48
C VAL A 140 3.79 -3.18 -1.69
N ALA A 141 4.96 -3.77 -1.95
CA ALA A 141 5.77 -3.39 -3.09
C ALA A 141 5.04 -3.64 -4.41
N GLU A 142 4.38 -4.78 -4.52
CA GLU A 142 3.64 -5.12 -5.73
C GLU A 142 2.51 -4.12 -5.97
N LEU A 143 1.72 -3.81 -4.95
CA LEU A 143 0.63 -2.84 -5.10
C LEU A 143 1.15 -1.43 -5.34
N GLY A 144 2.29 -1.10 -4.73
CA GLY A 144 2.92 0.20 -4.97
C GLY A 144 3.32 0.38 -6.42
N ARG A 145 3.83 -0.66 -7.04
CA ARG A 145 4.19 -0.61 -8.46
C ARG A 145 2.96 -0.45 -9.34
N ARG A 146 1.84 -1.07 -8.97
CA ARG A 146 0.58 -0.91 -9.72
C ARG A 146 0.09 0.53 -9.67
N VAL A 147 0.19 1.15 -8.49
CA VAL A 147 -0.20 2.55 -8.32
C VAL A 147 0.68 3.44 -9.20
N GLY A 148 2.00 3.24 -9.16
CA GLY A 148 2.93 4.01 -9.94
C GLY A 148 2.70 3.86 -11.44
N ALA A 149 2.44 2.64 -11.89
CA ALA A 149 2.19 2.39 -13.30
C ALA A 149 0.91 3.07 -13.77
N SER A 150 -0.14 3.04 -12.95
CA SER A 150 -1.40 3.70 -13.28
C SER A 150 -1.22 5.21 -13.41
N THR A 151 -0.45 5.80 -12.53
CA THR A 151 -0.18 7.23 -12.57
C THR A 151 0.58 7.60 -13.84
N THR A 152 1.56 6.80 -14.20
CA THR A 152 2.34 7.02 -15.41
C THR A 152 1.46 6.91 -16.65
N THR A 153 0.58 5.94 -16.66
CA THR A 153 -0.29 5.72 -17.81
C THR A 153 -1.26 6.88 -18.01
N SER A 154 -1.75 7.46 -16.94
CA SER A 154 -2.69 8.54 -17.08
C SER A 154 -2.05 9.83 -17.54
N ALA A 155 -0.78 9.94 -17.43
CA ALA A 155 -0.10 11.11 -17.93
C ALA A 155 0.04 11.04 -19.44
#